data_4138b4f9fe1a427e140b7bc34127ab72
#
_entry.id   4138b4f9fe1a427e140b7bc34127ab72
#
_cell.length_a   1.000
_cell.length_b   1.000
_cell.length_c   1.000
_cell.angle_alpha   90.00
_cell.angle_beta   90.00
_cell.angle_gamma   90.00
#
_symmetry.space_group_name_H-M   'P 1'
#
loop_
_entity.id
_entity.type
_entity.pdbx_description
1 polymer ?
#
loop_
_entity_poly.entity_id
_entity_poly.type
_entity_poly.pdbx_seq_one_letter_code
_entity_poly.pdbx_strand_id
1 'polypeptide(L)'
;MTGDAYKLKDTPTLMRQSSKFVEAPYIVLPRHTGERRRYVPFGFADGHSIPGDSISLAPNASLYHFGVLCSNVHMAWMRAVCGRLKGDYRYSSDIVYNNFPWPVPTEQQRQKIEQTAQSILDTRALYPDSSLADLYDPLAMPPELRKAHTANDKAVMAAYKFSTKMTESDCVAELMSLYQMLVEEKSQK
;
A
#
# COMPACT_ATOMS: atom_id res chain seq x y z
N MET A 1 40.90 6.86 1.20
CA MET A 1 39.49 6.94 0.74
C MET A 1 38.84 5.59 1.04
N THR A 2 37.85 5.56 1.95
CA THR A 2 37.20 4.33 2.43
C THR A 2 35.68 4.49 2.32
N GLY A 3 35.19 4.84 1.18
CA GLY A 3 33.74 5.01 0.96
C GLY A 3 33.19 3.96 -0.04
N ASP A 4 31.89 3.83 -0.12
CA ASP A 4 31.23 2.89 -1.04
C ASP A 4 31.56 3.19 -2.51
N ALA A 5 31.77 4.47 -2.87
CA ALA A 5 32.26 4.86 -4.19
C ALA A 5 33.62 4.27 -4.51
N TYR A 6 34.53 4.14 -3.52
CA TYR A 6 35.83 3.52 -3.72
C TYR A 6 35.72 2.01 -3.98
N LYS A 7 34.78 1.33 -3.37
CA LYS A 7 34.54 -0.11 -3.59
C LYS A 7 34.00 -0.41 -4.99
N LEU A 8 33.34 0.55 -5.62
CA LEU A 8 32.75 0.44 -6.96
C LEU A 8 33.60 1.08 -8.05
N LYS A 9 34.83 1.54 -7.74
CA LYS A 9 35.69 2.26 -8.70
C LYS A 9 35.98 1.47 -9.97
N ASP A 10 36.09 0.15 -9.86
CA ASP A 10 36.40 -0.75 -10.98
C ASP A 10 35.15 -1.23 -11.75
N THR A 11 33.97 -0.90 -11.22
CA THR A 11 32.67 -1.22 -11.81
C THR A 11 31.73 -0.01 -11.73
N PRO A 12 32.07 1.13 -12.37
CA PRO A 12 31.37 2.41 -12.18
C PRO A 12 29.91 2.40 -12.67
N THR A 13 29.55 1.45 -13.52
CA THR A 13 28.17 1.26 -14.03
C THR A 13 27.35 0.32 -13.16
N LEU A 14 27.96 -0.36 -12.18
CA LEU A 14 27.23 -1.26 -11.28
C LEU A 14 26.56 -0.45 -10.19
N MET A 15 25.23 -0.54 -10.15
CA MET A 15 24.45 0.05 -9.05
C MET A 15 24.73 -0.74 -7.76
N ARG A 16 24.96 -0.03 -6.65
CA ARG A 16 25.09 -0.65 -5.34
C ARG A 16 23.81 -1.37 -4.99
N GLN A 17 23.87 -2.67 -4.80
CA GLN A 17 22.76 -3.43 -4.27
C GLN A 17 22.53 -3.10 -2.79
N SER A 18 21.29 -2.78 -2.42
CA SER A 18 20.93 -2.68 -1.03
C SER A 18 20.93 -4.07 -0.40
N SER A 19 21.53 -4.21 0.78
CA SER A 19 21.47 -5.47 1.56
C SER A 19 20.06 -5.86 2.00
N LYS A 20 19.09 -4.96 1.79
CA LYS A 20 17.66 -5.18 2.07
C LYS A 20 16.86 -5.62 0.84
N PHE A 21 17.51 -5.74 -0.32
CA PHE A 21 16.84 -6.24 -1.52
C PHE A 21 16.62 -7.74 -1.40
N VAL A 22 15.40 -8.18 -1.63
CA VAL A 22 15.01 -9.59 -1.59
C VAL A 22 14.56 -9.98 -2.99
N GLU A 23 15.13 -11.03 -3.55
CA GLU A 23 14.76 -11.64 -4.84
C GLU A 23 13.43 -12.43 -4.70
N ALA A 24 12.40 -11.80 -4.21
CA ALA A 24 11.09 -12.42 -4.06
C ALA A 24 10.01 -11.41 -4.49
N PRO A 25 8.84 -11.87 -4.89
CA PRO A 25 7.74 -10.97 -5.18
C PRO A 25 7.45 -10.06 -3.99
N TYR A 26 7.26 -8.78 -4.26
CA TYR A 26 6.97 -7.77 -3.24
C TYR A 26 5.91 -6.80 -3.71
N ILE A 27 5.23 -6.16 -2.78
CA ILE A 27 4.36 -5.01 -3.12
C ILE A 27 5.22 -3.75 -3.22
N VAL A 28 5.03 -3.04 -4.31
CA VAL A 28 5.62 -1.73 -4.58
C VAL A 28 4.74 -0.65 -3.96
N LEU A 29 5.34 0.16 -3.10
CA LEU A 29 4.70 1.26 -2.38
C LEU A 29 5.29 2.58 -2.89
N PRO A 30 4.61 3.33 -3.79
CA PRO A 30 5.08 4.64 -4.25
C PRO A 30 5.21 5.61 -3.07
N ARG A 31 6.35 6.28 -2.95
CA ARG A 31 6.57 7.28 -1.89
C ARG A 31 5.80 8.58 -2.12
N HIS A 32 5.34 8.82 -3.34
CA HIS A 32 4.56 10.02 -3.67
C HIS A 32 3.30 9.62 -4.43
N THR A 33 2.18 10.24 -4.10
CA THR A 33 0.92 10.06 -4.82
C THR A 33 0.11 11.35 -4.80
N GLY A 34 -0.52 11.65 -5.93
CA GLY A 34 -1.32 12.88 -6.08
C GLY A 34 -2.49 12.92 -5.09
N GLU A 35 -2.73 14.10 -4.51
CA GLU A 35 -3.76 14.30 -3.48
C GLU A 35 -5.18 13.97 -3.94
N ARG A 36 -5.46 14.11 -5.24
CA ARG A 36 -6.78 13.85 -5.83
C ARG A 36 -7.07 12.36 -6.08
N ARG A 37 -6.07 11.48 -5.96
CA ARG A 37 -6.27 10.05 -6.15
C ARG A 37 -7.04 9.46 -4.99
N ARG A 38 -8.12 8.74 -5.32
CA ARG A 38 -8.91 8.01 -4.32
C ARG A 38 -8.12 6.85 -3.72
N TYR A 39 -7.33 6.15 -4.54
CA TYR A 39 -6.49 5.02 -4.14
C TYR A 39 -5.07 5.22 -4.64
N VAL A 40 -4.09 4.80 -3.84
CA VAL A 40 -2.69 4.70 -4.27
C VAL A 40 -2.56 3.47 -5.17
N PRO A 41 -1.92 3.57 -6.34
CA PRO A 41 -1.75 2.46 -7.26
C PRO A 41 -0.63 1.51 -6.81
N PHE A 42 -0.83 0.79 -5.71
CA PHE A 42 0.07 -0.27 -5.30
C PHE A 42 0.07 -1.41 -6.33
N GLY A 43 1.17 -2.15 -6.43
CA GLY A 43 1.31 -3.26 -7.36
C GLY A 43 2.31 -4.28 -6.87
N PHE A 44 2.29 -5.48 -7.47
CA PHE A 44 3.33 -6.46 -7.28
C PHE A 44 4.45 -6.26 -8.31
N ALA A 45 5.68 -6.58 -7.90
CA ALA A 45 6.83 -6.77 -8.78
C ALA A 45 7.45 -8.14 -8.53
N ASP A 46 8.10 -8.67 -9.54
CA ASP A 46 8.57 -10.06 -9.62
C ASP A 46 9.86 -10.35 -8.84
N GLY A 47 10.46 -9.36 -8.22
CA GLY A 47 11.73 -9.52 -7.51
C GLY A 47 12.99 -9.50 -8.41
N HIS A 48 12.85 -9.47 -9.73
CA HIS A 48 13.99 -9.35 -10.65
C HIS A 48 14.36 -7.89 -10.96
N SER A 49 13.46 -6.97 -10.63
CA SER A 49 13.66 -5.54 -10.87
C SER A 49 14.21 -4.85 -9.62
N ILE A 50 15.29 -4.09 -9.77
CA ILE A 50 15.82 -3.27 -8.68
C ILE A 50 15.00 -1.98 -8.60
N PRO A 51 14.30 -1.74 -7.50
CA PRO A 51 13.48 -0.55 -7.33
C PRO A 51 14.35 0.70 -7.15
N GLY A 52 13.92 1.81 -7.75
CA GLY A 52 14.50 3.13 -7.49
C GLY A 52 14.16 3.66 -6.09
N ASP A 53 14.74 4.79 -5.72
CA ASP A 53 14.55 5.43 -4.40
C ASP A 53 13.18 6.08 -4.20
N SER A 54 12.39 6.21 -5.27
CA SER A 54 11.04 6.77 -5.25
C SER A 54 9.97 5.79 -4.76
N ILE A 55 10.35 4.54 -4.47
CA ILE A 55 9.43 3.51 -3.98
C ILE A 55 9.97 2.83 -2.72
N SER A 56 9.06 2.29 -1.92
CA SER A 56 9.35 1.38 -0.81
C SER A 56 8.83 0.00 -1.15
N LEU A 57 9.36 -1.02 -0.51
CA LEU A 57 8.98 -2.42 -0.75
C LEU A 57 8.33 -3.01 0.48
N ALA A 58 7.29 -3.82 0.27
CA ALA A 58 6.75 -4.73 1.26
C ALA A 58 7.05 -6.18 0.82
N PRO A 59 8.17 -6.78 1.28
CA PRO A 59 8.53 -8.15 0.94
C PRO A 59 7.59 -9.14 1.61
N ASN A 60 7.46 -10.35 1.03
CA ASN A 60 6.63 -11.43 1.54
C ASN A 60 5.14 -11.06 1.70
N ALA A 61 4.69 -10.04 1.01
CA ALA A 61 3.30 -9.61 1.05
C ALA A 61 2.43 -10.49 0.16
N SER A 62 1.28 -10.94 0.68
CA SER A 62 0.28 -11.73 -0.02
C SER A 62 -0.83 -10.85 -0.61
N LEU A 63 -1.77 -11.47 -1.33
CA LEU A 63 -3.00 -10.82 -1.80
C LEU A 63 -3.80 -10.19 -0.67
N TYR A 64 -3.78 -10.78 0.53
CA TYR A 64 -4.40 -10.19 1.71
C TYR A 64 -3.81 -8.82 2.04
N HIS A 65 -2.48 -8.73 2.12
CA HIS A 65 -1.80 -7.45 2.38
C HIS A 65 -2.10 -6.42 1.28
N PHE A 66 -2.07 -6.86 0.03
CA PHE A 66 -2.43 -6.01 -1.11
C PHE A 66 -3.87 -5.49 -1.01
N GLY A 67 -4.84 -6.37 -0.71
CA GLY A 67 -6.23 -5.99 -0.55
C GLY A 67 -6.44 -4.97 0.57
N VAL A 68 -5.80 -5.17 1.73
CA VAL A 68 -5.89 -4.22 2.84
C VAL A 68 -5.27 -2.86 2.46
N LEU A 69 -4.08 -2.86 1.86
CA LEU A 69 -3.41 -1.63 1.41
C LEU A 69 -4.20 -0.87 0.34
N CYS A 70 -4.88 -1.58 -0.56
CA CYS A 70 -5.69 -0.97 -1.63
C CYS A 70 -7.09 -0.52 -1.17
N SER A 71 -7.43 -0.62 0.12
CA SER A 71 -8.75 -0.29 0.66
C SER A 71 -8.89 1.18 1.05
N ASN A 72 -10.14 1.64 1.11
CA ASN A 72 -10.48 2.96 1.65
C ASN A 72 -10.05 3.13 3.11
N VAL A 73 -10.00 2.05 3.90
CA VAL A 73 -9.54 2.07 5.30
C VAL A 73 -8.08 2.48 5.38
N HIS A 74 -7.21 1.83 4.58
CA HIS A 74 -5.79 2.21 4.54
C HIS A 74 -5.60 3.61 3.91
N MET A 75 -6.41 3.98 2.93
CA MET A 75 -6.36 5.33 2.35
C MET A 75 -6.74 6.40 3.38
N ALA A 76 -7.74 6.17 4.23
CA ALA A 76 -8.13 7.06 5.31
C ALA A 76 -6.96 7.25 6.31
N TRP A 77 -6.36 6.14 6.76
CA TRP A 77 -5.17 6.17 7.60
C TRP A 77 -4.03 6.94 6.97
N MET A 78 -3.66 6.58 5.73
CA MET A 78 -2.58 7.24 5.00
C MET A 78 -2.80 8.74 4.92
N ARG A 79 -3.98 9.19 4.52
CA ARG A 79 -4.29 10.62 4.42
C ARG A 79 -4.20 11.37 5.75
N ALA A 80 -4.51 10.68 6.86
CA ALA A 80 -4.45 11.27 8.19
C ALA A 80 -3.02 11.42 8.73
N VAL A 81 -2.14 10.43 8.47
CA VAL A 81 -0.83 10.37 9.14
C VAL A 81 0.36 10.67 8.24
N CYS A 82 0.21 10.62 6.92
CA CYS A 82 1.34 10.84 6.02
C CYS A 82 1.79 12.30 5.97
N GLY A 83 3.08 12.48 5.66
CA GLY A 83 3.60 13.80 5.32
C GLY A 83 3.07 14.30 3.97
N ARG A 84 3.32 15.58 3.68
CA ARG A 84 2.98 16.22 2.41
C ARG A 84 4.23 16.78 1.73
N LEU A 85 4.26 16.72 0.41
CA LEU A 85 5.25 17.42 -0.41
C LEU A 85 4.49 18.30 -1.40
N LYS A 86 4.51 19.61 -1.19
CA LYS A 86 3.58 20.56 -1.83
C LYS A 86 2.13 20.17 -1.49
N GLY A 87 1.28 19.81 -2.46
CA GLY A 87 -0.07 19.28 -2.23
C GLY A 87 -0.13 17.76 -2.07
N ASP A 88 0.82 17.03 -2.65
CA ASP A 88 0.80 15.59 -2.78
C ASP A 88 1.14 14.85 -1.47
N TYR A 89 0.62 13.64 -1.33
CA TYR A 89 0.90 12.77 -0.19
C TYR A 89 2.30 12.15 -0.32
N ARG A 90 3.07 12.21 0.78
CA ARG A 90 4.35 11.54 0.92
C ARG A 90 4.17 10.29 1.78
N TYR A 91 3.99 9.15 1.14
CA TYR A 91 3.88 7.86 1.81
C TYR A 91 5.23 7.46 2.43
N SER A 92 5.26 7.26 3.74
CA SER A 92 6.44 6.77 4.47
C SER A 92 6.15 5.39 5.03
N SER A 93 7.06 4.43 4.82
CA SER A 93 6.97 3.11 5.43
C SER A 93 6.96 3.20 6.96
N ASP A 94 7.81 4.07 7.53
CA ASP A 94 7.96 4.17 8.98
C ASP A 94 6.74 4.75 9.68
N ILE A 95 6.03 5.69 9.03
CA ILE A 95 4.89 6.38 9.63
C ILE A 95 3.58 5.71 9.21
N VAL A 96 3.42 5.43 7.91
CA VAL A 96 2.14 4.96 7.36
C VAL A 96 2.01 3.45 7.48
N TYR A 97 2.99 2.69 6.96
CA TYR A 97 2.90 1.23 6.86
C TYR A 97 3.14 0.55 8.21
N ASN A 98 4.25 0.89 8.89
CA ASN A 98 4.66 0.20 10.12
C ASN A 98 3.77 0.49 11.32
N ASN A 99 3.06 1.63 11.30
CA ASN A 99 2.14 2.03 12.38
C ASN A 99 0.67 1.73 12.05
N PHE A 100 0.39 1.18 10.87
CA PHE A 100 -0.98 0.87 10.49
C PHE A 100 -1.54 -0.25 11.40
N PRO A 101 -2.69 -0.05 12.03
CA PRO A 101 -3.31 -1.07 12.87
C PRO A 101 -4.01 -2.11 12.00
N TRP A 102 -3.27 -3.13 11.58
CA TRP A 102 -3.77 -4.20 10.72
C TRP A 102 -4.98 -4.92 11.34
N PRO A 103 -5.99 -5.30 10.53
CA PRO A 103 -7.13 -6.04 11.04
C PRO A 103 -6.71 -7.47 11.42
N VAL A 104 -7.43 -8.05 12.38
CA VAL A 104 -7.31 -9.47 12.74
C VAL A 104 -8.51 -10.21 12.14
N PRO A 105 -8.44 -10.63 10.86
CA PRO A 105 -9.57 -11.27 10.19
C PRO A 105 -9.74 -12.72 10.62
N THR A 106 -10.97 -13.21 10.53
CA THR A 106 -11.23 -14.64 10.47
C THR A 106 -10.69 -15.19 9.13
N GLU A 107 -10.51 -16.52 9.03
CA GLU A 107 -10.07 -17.14 7.78
C GLU A 107 -11.01 -16.83 6.60
N GLN A 108 -12.32 -16.84 6.83
CA GLN A 108 -13.30 -16.48 5.81
C GLN A 108 -13.18 -15.01 5.36
N GLN A 109 -12.93 -14.09 6.28
CA GLN A 109 -12.70 -12.67 5.96
C GLN A 109 -11.40 -12.48 5.18
N ARG A 110 -10.31 -13.18 5.56
CA ARG A 110 -9.04 -13.18 4.84
C ARG A 110 -9.25 -13.64 3.39
N GLN A 111 -9.86 -14.79 3.17
CA GLN A 111 -10.16 -15.32 1.84
C GLN A 111 -11.02 -14.35 1.01
N LYS A 112 -11.99 -13.68 1.65
CA LYS A 112 -12.81 -12.68 0.96
C LYS A 112 -11.99 -11.47 0.52
N ILE A 113 -11.06 -10.98 1.34
CA ILE A 113 -10.16 -9.89 0.99
C ILE A 113 -9.24 -10.31 -0.17
N GLU A 114 -8.65 -11.51 -0.10
CA GLU A 114 -7.79 -12.03 -1.17
C GLU A 114 -8.54 -12.16 -2.51
N GLN A 115 -9.78 -12.66 -2.48
CA GLN A 115 -10.63 -12.74 -3.65
C GLN A 115 -10.93 -11.37 -4.27
N THR A 116 -11.26 -10.36 -3.45
CA THR A 116 -11.53 -9.01 -3.95
C THR A 116 -10.26 -8.30 -4.40
N ALA A 117 -9.12 -8.56 -3.75
CA ALA A 117 -7.80 -8.09 -4.15
C ALA A 117 -7.42 -8.64 -5.54
N GLN A 118 -7.64 -9.95 -5.76
CA GLN A 118 -7.42 -10.56 -7.07
C GLN A 118 -8.30 -9.90 -8.15
N SER A 119 -9.56 -9.61 -7.84
CA SER A 119 -10.46 -8.93 -8.79
C SER A 119 -9.96 -7.53 -9.20
N ILE A 120 -9.23 -6.82 -8.33
CA ILE A 120 -8.57 -5.56 -8.69
C ILE A 120 -7.48 -5.81 -9.73
N LEU A 121 -6.63 -6.82 -9.52
CA LEU A 121 -5.55 -7.17 -10.45
C LEU A 121 -6.10 -7.64 -11.80
N ASP A 122 -7.10 -8.52 -11.77
CA ASP A 122 -7.76 -9.02 -12.98
C ASP A 122 -8.37 -7.88 -13.79
N THR A 123 -9.02 -6.92 -13.12
CA THR A 123 -9.59 -5.75 -13.78
C THR A 123 -8.52 -4.85 -14.40
N ARG A 124 -7.38 -4.67 -13.73
CA ARG A 124 -6.25 -3.92 -14.32
C ARG A 124 -5.71 -4.60 -15.58
N ALA A 125 -5.68 -5.93 -15.58
CA ALA A 125 -5.21 -6.72 -16.73
C ALA A 125 -6.08 -6.57 -17.99
N LEU A 126 -7.31 -6.07 -17.87
CA LEU A 126 -8.16 -5.74 -19.02
C LEU A 126 -7.66 -4.51 -19.80
N TYR A 127 -6.72 -3.75 -19.25
CA TYR A 127 -6.19 -2.51 -19.82
C TYR A 127 -4.67 -2.57 -19.99
N PRO A 128 -4.14 -3.47 -20.82
CA PRO A 128 -2.69 -3.72 -20.93
C PRO A 128 -1.90 -2.51 -21.45
N ASP A 129 -2.54 -1.64 -22.22
CA ASP A 129 -1.93 -0.45 -22.82
C ASP A 129 -1.99 0.79 -21.90
N SER A 130 -2.64 0.68 -20.73
CA SER A 130 -2.79 1.79 -19.78
C SER A 130 -1.80 1.67 -18.64
N SER A 131 -1.11 2.74 -18.31
CA SER A 131 -0.28 2.77 -17.12
C SER A 131 -1.15 2.79 -15.84
N LEU A 132 -0.58 2.37 -14.70
CA LEU A 132 -1.27 2.53 -13.42
C LEU A 132 -1.57 4.00 -13.11
N ALA A 133 -0.77 4.94 -13.62
CA ALA A 133 -1.03 6.37 -13.45
C ALA A 133 -2.33 6.78 -14.14
N ASP A 134 -2.59 6.26 -15.34
CA ASP A 134 -3.80 6.53 -16.10
C ASP A 134 -5.02 5.83 -15.48
N LEU A 135 -4.91 4.54 -15.13
CA LEU A 135 -6.00 3.77 -14.51
C LEU A 135 -6.47 4.36 -13.18
N TYR A 136 -5.59 5.06 -12.47
CA TYR A 136 -5.91 5.68 -11.16
C TYR A 136 -6.05 7.21 -11.24
N ASP A 137 -6.16 7.76 -12.44
CA ASP A 137 -6.54 9.17 -12.58
C ASP A 137 -7.99 9.36 -12.11
N PRO A 138 -8.29 10.39 -11.31
CA PRO A 138 -9.63 10.62 -10.77
C PRO A 138 -10.73 10.76 -11.83
N LEU A 139 -10.38 11.23 -13.03
CA LEU A 139 -11.32 11.46 -14.13
C LEU A 139 -11.41 10.26 -15.09
N ALA A 140 -10.32 9.48 -15.20
CA ALA A 140 -10.20 8.41 -16.20
C ALA A 140 -10.35 6.99 -15.63
N MET A 141 -10.43 6.83 -14.29
CA MET A 141 -10.54 5.51 -13.66
C MET A 141 -11.73 4.70 -14.19
N PRO A 142 -11.50 3.52 -14.78
CA PRO A 142 -12.57 2.68 -15.35
C PRO A 142 -13.63 2.32 -14.31
N PRO A 143 -14.93 2.29 -14.68
CA PRO A 143 -16.02 1.93 -13.79
C PRO A 143 -15.85 0.54 -13.16
N GLU A 144 -15.33 -0.43 -13.92
CA GLU A 144 -15.06 -1.80 -13.45
C GLU A 144 -13.99 -1.82 -12.36
N LEU A 145 -12.92 -1.04 -12.53
CA LEU A 145 -11.86 -0.93 -11.54
C LEU A 145 -12.38 -0.25 -10.26
N ARG A 146 -13.20 0.77 -10.41
CA ARG A 146 -13.89 1.42 -9.29
C ARG A 146 -14.81 0.45 -8.54
N LYS A 147 -15.54 -0.40 -9.27
CA LYS A 147 -16.41 -1.44 -8.69
C LYS A 147 -15.60 -2.50 -7.94
N ALA A 148 -14.47 -2.96 -8.50
CA ALA A 148 -13.57 -3.90 -7.84
C ALA A 148 -13.02 -3.33 -6.53
N HIS A 149 -12.55 -2.08 -6.52
CA HIS A 149 -12.13 -1.40 -5.29
C HIS A 149 -13.25 -1.26 -4.27
N THR A 150 -14.47 -0.91 -4.71
CA THR A 150 -15.61 -0.79 -3.79
C THR A 150 -15.96 -2.14 -3.14
N ALA A 151 -15.81 -3.25 -3.86
CA ALA A 151 -16.00 -4.58 -3.30
C ALA A 151 -14.92 -4.92 -2.26
N ASN A 152 -13.67 -4.58 -2.56
CA ASN A 152 -12.54 -4.74 -1.64
C ASN A 152 -12.69 -3.87 -0.39
N ASP A 153 -13.12 -2.62 -0.52
CA ASP A 153 -13.40 -1.72 0.61
C ASP A 153 -14.36 -2.38 1.60
N LYS A 154 -15.47 -2.93 1.09
CA LYS A 154 -16.47 -3.61 1.93
C LYS A 154 -15.91 -4.83 2.64
N ALA A 155 -15.06 -5.62 1.96
CA ALA A 155 -14.44 -6.80 2.55
C ALA A 155 -13.47 -6.42 3.68
N VAL A 156 -12.65 -5.38 3.47
CA VAL A 156 -11.72 -4.89 4.49
C VAL A 156 -12.47 -4.22 5.66
N MET A 157 -13.47 -3.38 5.40
CA MET A 157 -14.31 -2.79 6.46
C MET A 157 -14.97 -3.86 7.32
N ALA A 158 -15.45 -4.96 6.72
CA ALA A 158 -16.02 -6.08 7.47
C ALA A 158 -14.99 -6.76 8.39
N ALA A 159 -13.72 -6.83 7.99
CA ALA A 159 -12.64 -7.37 8.84
C ALA A 159 -12.36 -6.50 10.07
N TYR A 160 -12.55 -5.19 9.96
CA TYR A 160 -12.51 -4.25 11.09
C TYR A 160 -13.82 -4.17 11.88
N LYS A 161 -14.88 -4.81 11.42
CA LYS A 161 -16.27 -4.64 11.93
C LYS A 161 -16.77 -3.20 11.76
N PHE A 162 -16.28 -2.47 10.79
CA PHE A 162 -16.69 -1.12 10.47
C PHE A 162 -17.96 -1.11 9.62
N SER A 163 -18.82 -0.14 9.87
CA SER A 163 -20.03 0.07 9.05
C SER A 163 -19.63 0.62 7.68
N THR A 164 -20.24 0.09 6.61
CA THR A 164 -20.06 0.63 5.25
C THR A 164 -20.63 2.05 5.06
N LYS A 165 -21.34 2.56 6.06
CA LYS A 165 -21.87 3.95 6.10
C LYS A 165 -20.95 4.90 6.88
N MET A 166 -19.86 4.37 7.46
CA MET A 166 -18.89 5.15 8.21
C MET A 166 -18.24 6.22 7.33
N THR A 167 -18.07 7.42 7.85
CA THR A 167 -17.33 8.48 7.16
C THR A 167 -15.84 8.24 7.25
N GLU A 168 -15.05 8.90 6.41
CA GLU A 168 -13.59 8.82 6.49
C GLU A 168 -13.06 9.29 7.86
N SER A 169 -13.67 10.34 8.41
CA SER A 169 -13.31 10.87 9.74
C SER A 169 -13.56 9.85 10.86
N ASP A 170 -14.72 9.19 10.83
CA ASP A 170 -15.03 8.15 11.81
C ASP A 170 -14.06 6.97 11.69
N CYS A 171 -13.73 6.57 10.45
CA CYS A 171 -12.75 5.52 10.18
C CYS A 171 -11.37 5.86 10.76
N VAL A 172 -10.92 7.09 10.59
CA VAL A 172 -9.65 7.58 11.16
C VAL A 172 -9.71 7.54 12.69
N ALA A 173 -10.80 7.97 13.31
CA ALA A 173 -10.94 7.95 14.77
C ALA A 173 -10.84 6.52 15.34
N GLU A 174 -11.52 5.56 14.73
CA GLU A 174 -11.44 4.14 15.13
C GLU A 174 -10.02 3.57 14.92
N LEU A 175 -9.37 3.89 13.80
CA LEU A 175 -8.00 3.44 13.53
C LEU A 175 -7.00 4.03 14.53
N MET A 176 -7.15 5.29 14.93
CA MET A 176 -6.32 5.91 15.96
C MET A 176 -6.51 5.23 17.32
N SER A 177 -7.74 4.88 17.67
CA SER A 177 -8.04 4.13 18.90
C SER A 177 -7.38 2.74 18.89
N LEU A 178 -7.45 2.02 17.77
CA LEU A 178 -6.77 0.74 17.59
C LEU A 178 -5.24 0.87 17.69
N TYR A 179 -4.68 1.91 17.06
CA TYR A 179 -3.24 2.18 17.13
C TYR A 179 -2.79 2.46 18.57
N GLN A 180 -3.55 3.26 19.33
CA GLN A 180 -3.25 3.58 20.72
C GLN A 180 -3.23 2.30 21.59
N MET A 181 -4.20 1.42 21.43
CA MET A 181 -4.23 0.13 22.15
C MET A 181 -2.98 -0.71 21.84
N LEU A 182 -2.55 -0.78 20.58
CA LEU A 182 -1.34 -1.52 20.17
C LEU A 182 -0.05 -0.92 20.78
N VAL A 183 0.02 0.39 20.93
CA VAL A 183 1.17 1.07 21.57
C VAL A 183 1.21 0.77 23.06
N GLU A 184 0.06 0.82 23.75
CA GLU A 184 -0.06 0.52 25.17
C GLU A 184 0.32 -0.94 25.47
N GLU A 185 -0.14 -1.91 24.67
CA GLU A 185 0.24 -3.32 24.82
C GLU A 185 1.75 -3.57 24.63
N LYS A 186 2.40 -2.83 23.72
CA LYS A 186 3.86 -2.92 23.52
C LYS A 186 4.66 -2.29 24.65
N SER A 187 4.11 -1.29 25.33
CA SER A 187 4.78 -0.58 26.43
C SER A 187 4.72 -1.37 27.76
N GLN A 188 3.85 -2.38 27.85
CA GLN A 188 3.68 -3.25 29.03
C GLN A 188 4.49 -4.56 28.95
N LYS A 189 5.14 -4.83 27.83
CA LYS A 189 6.03 -6.00 27.59
C LYS A 189 7.50 -5.61 27.63
#